data_df8ccb160c6f2148f889d0500589192d
#
_entry.id   df8ccb160c6f2148f889d0500589192d
#
_cell.length_a   1.000
_cell.length_b   1.000
_cell.length_c   1.000
_cell.angle_alpha   90.00
_cell.angle_beta   90.00
_cell.angle_gamma   90.00
#
_symmetry.space_group_name_H-M   'P 1'
#
loop_
_entity.id
_entity.type
_entity.pdbx_description
1 polymer ?
#
loop_
_entity_poly.entity_id
_entity_poly.type
_entity_poly.pdbx_seq_one_letter_code
_entity_poly.pdbx_strand_id
1 'polypeptide(L)'
;EGIIASRNGRQVLPVKNTYRNKIAGVVHDISASGNTVYIEPREVVKLSEEIASLRADERYEMMRILQELSERVRPHAAEIANDAWIIGRLDLIRAKVRFIQETGAVVPQVSEEQEIQLLHVRHPLVKNAVANDVHFGKDLTAIVITGPNTGGKTIMLKTLGLTQVMAQSGLPILADNGSRVGIFEEIFADIGDEQSIEQSLSTFSSHMTNIVDILGKVNQNSLLLLDELGAGTDPQEGAAL
;
A
#
# COMPACT_ATOMS: atom_id res chain seq x y z
N GLU A 1 22.08 -50.29 24.45
CA GLU A 1 21.72 -49.63 23.19
C GLU A 1 22.53 -48.34 23.10
N GLY A 2 23.42 -48.24 22.10
CA GLY A 2 24.25 -47.07 21.90
C GLY A 2 23.39 -45.93 21.33
N ILE A 3 23.22 -44.83 22.08
CA ILE A 3 22.53 -43.63 21.63
C ILE A 3 23.53 -42.82 20.81
N ILE A 4 23.21 -42.52 19.53
CA ILE A 4 23.95 -41.58 18.71
C ILE A 4 23.32 -40.20 18.91
N ALA A 5 24.13 -39.20 19.22
CA ALA A 5 23.69 -37.82 19.37
C ALA A 5 24.33 -36.96 18.29
N SER A 6 23.74 -35.81 17.99
CA SER A 6 24.35 -34.80 17.10
C SER A 6 24.81 -33.61 17.94
N ARG A 7 26.03 -33.12 17.68
CA ARG A 7 26.59 -31.90 18.26
C ARG A 7 27.36 -31.16 17.17
N ASN A 8 27.03 -29.89 16.98
CA ASN A 8 27.68 -29.05 15.98
C ASN A 8 27.70 -29.68 14.56
N GLY A 9 26.63 -30.42 14.20
CA GLY A 9 26.52 -31.11 12.91
C GLY A 9 27.34 -32.39 12.81
N ARG A 10 27.98 -32.86 13.90
CA ARG A 10 28.74 -34.10 13.95
C ARG A 10 27.98 -35.19 14.71
N GLN A 11 28.15 -36.43 14.27
CA GLN A 11 27.60 -37.60 14.91
C GLN A 11 28.54 -38.01 16.06
N VAL A 12 28.02 -38.00 17.28
CA VAL A 12 28.81 -38.22 18.49
C VAL A 12 28.19 -39.28 19.39
N LEU A 13 29.03 -39.96 20.15
CA LEU A 13 28.60 -40.89 21.21
C LEU A 13 28.63 -40.17 22.55
N PRO A 14 27.51 -40.16 23.33
CA PRO A 14 27.52 -39.71 24.69
C PRO A 14 28.18 -40.76 25.58
N VAL A 15 29.31 -40.43 26.18
CA VAL A 15 30.13 -41.31 26.98
C VAL A 15 30.25 -40.73 28.40
N LYS A 16 30.12 -41.55 29.44
CA LYS A 16 30.41 -41.10 30.81
C LYS A 16 31.86 -40.64 30.88
N ASN A 17 32.11 -39.50 31.49
CA ASN A 17 33.44 -38.90 31.60
C ASN A 17 34.52 -39.86 32.16
N THR A 18 34.13 -40.75 33.05
CA THR A 18 35.02 -41.81 33.59
C THR A 18 35.55 -42.80 32.56
N TYR A 19 34.85 -42.94 31.43
CA TYR A 19 35.23 -43.81 30.29
C TYR A 19 35.76 -43.06 29.10
N ARG A 20 36.01 -41.76 29.23
CA ARG A 20 36.51 -40.90 28.14
C ARG A 20 37.70 -41.49 27.37
N ASN A 21 38.69 -42.08 28.12
CA ASN A 21 39.90 -42.58 27.54
C ASN A 21 39.76 -43.98 26.89
N LYS A 22 38.57 -44.60 26.96
CA LYS A 22 38.32 -45.91 26.33
C LYS A 22 37.89 -45.82 24.88
N ILE A 23 37.47 -44.61 24.42
CA ILE A 23 37.07 -44.38 23.02
C ILE A 23 38.04 -43.38 22.41
N ALA A 24 38.77 -43.87 21.40
CA ALA A 24 39.63 -43.00 20.61
C ALA A 24 38.76 -42.10 19.69
N GLY A 25 38.87 -40.79 19.82
CA GLY A 25 38.07 -39.84 19.06
C GLY A 25 38.24 -38.39 19.47
N VAL A 26 37.49 -37.52 18.87
CA VAL A 26 37.49 -36.08 19.13
C VAL A 26 36.33 -35.74 20.05
N VAL A 27 36.58 -34.98 21.13
CA VAL A 27 35.55 -34.46 22.02
C VAL A 27 34.98 -33.18 21.43
N HIS A 28 33.69 -33.17 21.17
CA HIS A 28 32.98 -31.99 20.61
C HIS A 28 32.23 -31.19 21.64
N ASP A 29 31.80 -31.81 22.75
CA ASP A 29 31.03 -31.16 23.79
C ASP A 29 31.12 -31.92 25.11
N ILE A 30 30.79 -31.24 26.21
CA ILE A 30 30.67 -31.81 27.56
C ILE A 30 29.33 -31.35 28.15
N SER A 31 28.60 -32.26 28.77
CA SER A 31 27.33 -31.91 29.44
C SER A 31 27.54 -30.86 30.53
N ALA A 32 26.52 -30.04 30.82
CA ALA A 32 26.57 -29.00 31.84
C ALA A 32 26.95 -29.53 33.23
N SER A 33 26.65 -30.80 33.55
CA SER A 33 27.04 -31.47 34.80
C SER A 33 28.47 -32.04 34.77
N GLY A 34 29.18 -31.98 33.65
CA GLY A 34 30.51 -32.56 33.46
C GLY A 34 30.55 -34.10 33.43
N ASN A 35 29.42 -34.78 33.60
CA ASN A 35 29.36 -36.24 33.73
C ASN A 35 29.37 -36.98 32.37
N THR A 36 29.01 -36.32 31.29
CA THR A 36 28.94 -36.93 29.94
C THR A 36 29.79 -36.13 28.97
N VAL A 37 30.60 -36.84 28.19
CA VAL A 37 31.43 -36.30 27.13
C VAL A 37 30.89 -36.78 25.78
N TYR A 38 30.77 -35.89 24.82
CA TYR A 38 30.30 -36.22 23.47
C TYR A 38 31.53 -36.43 22.57
N ILE A 39 31.79 -37.68 22.21
CA ILE A 39 32.98 -38.08 21.47
C ILE A 39 32.58 -38.52 20.06
N GLU A 40 33.22 -37.93 19.05
CA GLU A 40 33.20 -38.47 17.68
C GLU A 40 34.29 -39.52 17.55
N PRO A 41 33.97 -40.81 17.31
CA PRO A 41 34.93 -41.85 17.14
C PRO A 41 35.89 -41.59 15.98
N ARG A 42 37.14 -42.01 16.08
CA ARG A 42 38.19 -41.75 15.10
C ARG A 42 37.82 -42.24 13.69
N GLU A 43 37.10 -43.35 13.62
CA GLU A 43 36.65 -43.97 12.39
C GLU A 43 35.56 -43.08 11.71
N VAL A 44 34.77 -42.38 12.52
CA VAL A 44 33.69 -41.49 12.03
C VAL A 44 34.22 -40.13 11.62
N VAL A 45 35.31 -39.65 12.24
CA VAL A 45 35.89 -38.31 11.92
C VAL A 45 36.22 -38.21 10.42
N LYS A 46 36.87 -39.20 9.82
CA LYS A 46 37.22 -39.17 8.39
C LYS A 46 36.00 -39.09 7.49
N LEU A 47 34.96 -39.86 7.80
CA LEU A 47 33.68 -39.80 7.04
C LEU A 47 32.98 -38.50 7.20
N SER A 48 32.96 -37.92 8.41
CA SER A 48 32.40 -36.62 8.67
C SER A 48 33.13 -35.49 7.93
N GLU A 49 34.44 -35.55 7.84
CA GLU A 49 35.27 -34.61 7.07
C GLU A 49 35.00 -34.74 5.57
N GLU A 50 34.89 -35.95 5.05
CA GLU A 50 34.55 -36.21 3.65
C GLU A 50 33.14 -35.67 3.32
N ILE A 51 32.14 -35.93 4.19
CA ILE A 51 30.80 -35.40 4.02
C ILE A 51 30.81 -33.86 4.06
N ALA A 52 31.60 -33.25 4.96
CA ALA A 52 31.70 -31.80 5.02
C ALA A 52 32.32 -31.19 3.78
N SER A 53 33.37 -31.87 3.22
CA SER A 53 34.00 -31.48 1.95
C SER A 53 33.01 -31.59 0.79
N LEU A 54 32.34 -32.73 0.64
CA LEU A 54 31.38 -32.95 -0.45
C LEU A 54 30.21 -31.94 -0.39
N ARG A 55 29.74 -31.59 0.80
CA ARG A 55 28.73 -30.54 0.98
C ARG A 55 29.24 -29.15 0.61
N ALA A 56 30.50 -28.88 0.83
CA ALA A 56 31.11 -27.62 0.39
C ALA A 56 31.24 -27.58 -1.14
N ASP A 57 31.66 -28.69 -1.76
CA ASP A 57 31.77 -28.83 -3.21
C ASP A 57 30.37 -28.70 -3.88
N GLU A 58 29.36 -29.35 -3.31
CA GLU A 58 27.97 -29.22 -3.75
C GLU A 58 27.50 -27.76 -3.75
N ARG A 59 27.73 -27.05 -2.64
CA ARG A 59 27.36 -25.62 -2.56
C ARG A 59 28.11 -24.76 -3.56
N TYR A 60 29.41 -25.03 -3.74
CA TYR A 60 30.22 -24.33 -4.73
C TYR A 60 29.67 -24.55 -6.14
N GLU A 61 29.36 -25.79 -6.49
CA GLU A 61 28.81 -26.12 -7.81
C GLU A 61 27.43 -25.54 -8.04
N MET A 62 26.57 -25.54 -7.01
CA MET A 62 25.28 -24.84 -7.07
C MET A 62 25.46 -23.36 -7.36
N MET A 63 26.37 -22.67 -6.66
CA MET A 63 26.65 -21.26 -6.88
C MET A 63 27.21 -21.00 -8.28
N ARG A 64 28.08 -21.88 -8.77
CA ARG A 64 28.64 -21.80 -10.13
C ARG A 64 27.53 -21.88 -11.18
N ILE A 65 26.64 -22.86 -11.06
CA ILE A 65 25.48 -23.01 -11.97
C ILE A 65 24.57 -21.82 -11.93
N LEU A 66 24.22 -21.32 -10.74
CA LEU A 66 23.37 -20.13 -10.58
C LEU A 66 24.00 -18.90 -11.21
N GLN A 67 25.31 -18.74 -11.05
CA GLN A 67 26.04 -17.65 -11.68
C GLN A 67 26.00 -17.76 -13.21
N GLU A 68 26.29 -18.95 -13.77
CA GLU A 68 26.22 -19.18 -15.20
C GLU A 68 24.82 -18.88 -15.78
N LEU A 69 23.75 -19.32 -15.10
CA LEU A 69 22.38 -19.02 -15.51
C LEU A 69 22.09 -17.52 -15.44
N SER A 70 22.55 -16.84 -14.39
CA SER A 70 22.40 -15.40 -14.24
C SER A 70 23.12 -14.64 -15.36
N GLU A 71 24.31 -15.04 -15.74
CA GLU A 71 25.06 -14.43 -16.84
C GLU A 71 24.35 -14.59 -18.20
N ARG A 72 23.65 -15.71 -18.40
CA ARG A 72 22.81 -15.90 -19.62
C ARG A 72 21.60 -14.98 -19.67
N VAL A 73 21.00 -14.65 -18.52
CA VAL A 73 19.83 -13.77 -18.44
C VAL A 73 20.22 -12.29 -18.46
N ARG A 74 21.38 -11.93 -17.91
CA ARG A 74 21.85 -10.54 -17.75
C ARG A 74 21.75 -9.68 -19.01
N PRO A 75 22.15 -10.15 -20.22
CA PRO A 75 22.01 -9.37 -21.45
C PRO A 75 20.59 -8.95 -21.77
N HIS A 76 19.60 -9.71 -21.32
CA HIS A 76 18.16 -9.49 -21.56
C HIS A 76 17.45 -8.75 -20.41
N ALA A 77 18.16 -8.33 -19.37
CA ALA A 77 17.56 -7.73 -18.19
C ALA A 77 16.75 -6.47 -18.51
N ALA A 78 17.24 -5.63 -19.41
CA ALA A 78 16.54 -4.41 -19.83
C ALA A 78 15.26 -4.74 -20.62
N GLU A 79 15.29 -5.72 -21.50
CA GLU A 79 14.13 -6.19 -22.28
C GLU A 79 13.07 -6.77 -21.34
N ILE A 80 13.46 -7.62 -20.39
CA ILE A 80 12.56 -8.22 -19.40
C ILE A 80 11.91 -7.13 -18.52
N ALA A 81 12.68 -6.13 -18.10
CA ALA A 81 12.15 -5.01 -17.33
C ALA A 81 11.13 -4.18 -18.13
N ASN A 82 11.42 -3.92 -19.42
CA ASN A 82 10.51 -3.25 -20.32
C ASN A 82 9.23 -4.05 -20.56
N ASP A 83 9.33 -5.35 -20.77
CA ASP A 83 8.18 -6.24 -20.95
C ASP A 83 7.30 -6.27 -19.71
N ALA A 84 7.89 -6.33 -18.52
CA ALA A 84 7.16 -6.24 -17.26
C ALA A 84 6.39 -4.92 -17.13
N TRP A 85 7.00 -3.80 -17.53
CA TRP A 85 6.33 -2.49 -17.56
C TRP A 85 5.17 -2.44 -18.56
N ILE A 86 5.37 -2.98 -19.77
CA ILE A 86 4.32 -3.06 -20.81
C ILE A 86 3.15 -3.90 -20.31
N ILE A 87 3.41 -5.07 -19.72
CA ILE A 87 2.39 -5.95 -19.16
C ILE A 87 1.60 -5.21 -18.07
N GLY A 88 2.28 -4.50 -17.17
CA GLY A 88 1.62 -3.70 -16.14
C GLY A 88 0.70 -2.62 -16.72
N ARG A 89 1.12 -1.96 -17.81
CA ARG A 89 0.26 -0.99 -18.52
C ARG A 89 -0.96 -1.62 -19.17
N LEU A 90 -0.78 -2.78 -19.80
CA LEU A 90 -1.89 -3.50 -20.43
C LEU A 90 -2.90 -3.99 -19.37
N ASP A 91 -2.41 -4.45 -18.22
CA ASP A 91 -3.29 -4.86 -17.12
C ASP A 91 -4.09 -3.67 -16.55
N LEU A 92 -3.47 -2.50 -16.38
CA LEU A 92 -4.17 -1.27 -15.98
C LEU A 92 -5.24 -0.87 -17.00
N ILE A 93 -4.96 -0.93 -18.31
CA ILE A 93 -5.94 -0.65 -19.36
C ILE A 93 -7.11 -1.63 -19.26
N ARG A 94 -6.82 -2.91 -19.12
CA ARG A 94 -7.83 -3.95 -18.94
C ARG A 94 -8.69 -3.70 -17.70
N ALA A 95 -8.10 -3.32 -16.58
CA ALA A 95 -8.83 -2.99 -15.37
C ALA A 95 -9.77 -1.80 -15.56
N LYS A 96 -9.34 -0.74 -16.26
CA LYS A 96 -10.18 0.42 -16.61
C LYS A 96 -11.36 0.01 -17.51
N VAL A 97 -11.11 -0.80 -18.55
CA VAL A 97 -12.16 -1.30 -19.44
C VAL A 97 -13.18 -2.14 -18.67
N ARG A 98 -12.71 -3.02 -17.81
CA ARG A 98 -13.58 -3.83 -16.97
C ARG A 98 -14.43 -2.96 -16.03
N PHE A 99 -13.84 -1.96 -15.41
CA PHE A 99 -14.56 -1.00 -14.57
C PHE A 99 -15.67 -0.28 -15.35
N ILE A 100 -15.39 0.17 -16.60
CA ILE A 100 -16.39 0.77 -17.48
C ILE A 100 -17.54 -0.22 -17.76
N GLN A 101 -17.22 -1.46 -18.11
CA GLN A 101 -18.22 -2.48 -18.44
C GLN A 101 -19.12 -2.85 -17.25
N GLU A 102 -18.53 -2.93 -16.04
CA GLU A 102 -19.27 -3.34 -14.84
C GLU A 102 -20.11 -2.20 -14.25
N THR A 103 -19.67 -0.95 -14.40
CA THR A 103 -20.29 0.20 -13.70
C THR A 103 -21.01 1.19 -14.61
N GLY A 104 -20.81 1.10 -15.91
CA GLY A 104 -21.26 2.12 -16.87
C GLY A 104 -20.49 3.44 -16.76
N ALA A 105 -19.28 3.42 -16.16
CA ALA A 105 -18.42 4.59 -16.08
C ALA A 105 -18.04 5.11 -17.49
N VAL A 106 -17.71 6.38 -17.57
CA VAL A 106 -17.30 7.05 -18.82
C VAL A 106 -15.92 7.67 -18.68
N VAL A 107 -15.24 7.89 -19.78
CA VAL A 107 -14.02 8.70 -19.81
C VAL A 107 -14.45 10.15 -20.01
N PRO A 108 -14.24 11.05 -19.03
CA PRO A 108 -14.64 12.45 -19.17
C PRO A 108 -13.77 13.18 -20.20
N GLN A 109 -14.31 14.27 -20.74
CA GLN A 109 -13.50 15.22 -21.49
C GLN A 109 -12.65 16.03 -20.50
N VAL A 110 -11.36 16.13 -20.78
CA VAL A 110 -10.45 16.96 -19.96
C VAL A 110 -10.36 18.33 -20.61
N SER A 111 -10.61 19.38 -19.83
CA SER A 111 -10.48 20.78 -20.22
C SER A 111 -9.22 21.38 -19.62
N GLU A 112 -8.50 22.22 -20.37
CA GLU A 112 -7.42 23.04 -19.82
C GLU A 112 -7.96 24.17 -18.94
N GLU A 113 -9.25 24.54 -19.13
CA GLU A 113 -9.94 25.47 -18.27
C GLU A 113 -10.37 24.75 -16.97
N GLN A 114 -10.42 25.49 -15.87
CA GLN A 114 -10.86 24.98 -14.56
C GLN A 114 -12.40 24.90 -14.52
N GLU A 115 -12.96 24.10 -15.39
CA GLU A 115 -14.41 23.89 -15.51
C GLU A 115 -14.74 22.43 -15.17
N ILE A 116 -15.69 22.25 -14.27
CA ILE A 116 -16.27 20.95 -13.96
C ILE A 116 -17.73 20.98 -14.45
N GLN A 117 -18.05 20.10 -15.38
CA GLN A 117 -19.42 19.84 -15.79
C GLN A 117 -19.68 18.34 -15.73
N LEU A 118 -20.31 17.89 -14.66
CA LEU A 118 -20.63 16.49 -14.44
C LEU A 118 -22.13 16.28 -14.63
N LEU A 119 -22.48 15.36 -15.52
CA LEU A 119 -23.85 14.99 -15.84
C LEU A 119 -24.16 13.67 -15.14
N HIS A 120 -25.21 13.63 -14.31
CA HIS A 120 -25.68 12.47 -13.56
C HIS A 120 -24.54 11.74 -12.79
N VAL A 121 -23.62 12.51 -12.20
CA VAL A 121 -22.50 11.94 -11.42
C VAL A 121 -23.00 11.20 -10.21
N ARG A 122 -22.40 10.04 -9.93
CA ARG A 122 -22.72 9.16 -8.81
C ARG A 122 -21.47 8.82 -8.02
N HIS A 123 -21.63 8.65 -6.72
CA HIS A 123 -20.53 8.26 -5.84
C HIS A 123 -20.12 6.80 -6.13
N PRO A 124 -18.83 6.52 -6.47
CA PRO A 124 -18.42 5.18 -6.92
C PRO A 124 -18.50 4.10 -5.84
N LEU A 125 -18.46 4.47 -4.56
CA LEU A 125 -18.47 3.54 -3.44
C LEU A 125 -19.83 3.43 -2.72
N VAL A 126 -20.85 4.21 -3.16
CA VAL A 126 -22.17 4.19 -2.54
C VAL A 126 -23.12 3.36 -3.41
N LYS A 127 -23.68 2.31 -2.82
CA LYS A 127 -24.72 1.50 -3.47
C LYS A 127 -25.97 2.34 -3.73
N ASN A 128 -26.50 2.32 -4.94
CA ASN A 128 -27.69 3.09 -5.35
C ASN A 128 -27.54 4.61 -5.10
N ALA A 129 -26.32 5.14 -5.31
CA ALA A 129 -26.09 6.58 -5.20
C ALA A 129 -27.05 7.36 -6.12
N VAL A 130 -27.60 8.44 -5.60
CA VAL A 130 -28.43 9.36 -6.37
C VAL A 130 -27.53 10.10 -7.36
N ALA A 131 -27.98 10.16 -8.61
CA ALA A 131 -27.29 10.90 -9.66
C ALA A 131 -27.54 12.41 -9.52
N ASN A 132 -26.50 13.21 -9.68
CA ASN A 132 -26.59 14.68 -9.60
C ASN A 132 -25.85 15.33 -10.75
N ASP A 133 -26.32 16.50 -11.15
CA ASP A 133 -25.61 17.35 -12.08
C ASP A 133 -24.81 18.40 -11.32
N VAL A 134 -23.56 18.63 -11.74
CA VAL A 134 -22.67 19.65 -11.15
C VAL A 134 -22.09 20.49 -12.28
N HIS A 135 -22.23 21.79 -12.15
CA HIS A 135 -21.54 22.75 -13.00
C HIS A 135 -20.80 23.77 -12.15
N PHE A 136 -19.50 23.94 -12.43
CA PHE A 136 -18.58 24.77 -11.66
C PHE A 136 -17.43 25.25 -12.57
N GLY A 137 -17.01 26.48 -12.39
CA GLY A 137 -15.93 27.10 -13.19
C GLY A 137 -16.44 28.26 -14.06
N LYS A 138 -15.57 28.88 -14.81
CA LYS A 138 -15.82 30.09 -15.60
C LYS A 138 -16.46 31.22 -14.78
N ASP A 139 -17.78 31.42 -14.97
CA ASP A 139 -18.55 32.48 -14.28
C ASP A 139 -19.00 32.08 -12.88
N LEU A 140 -18.88 30.81 -12.50
CA LEU A 140 -19.30 30.24 -11.22
C LEU A 140 -18.10 29.67 -10.46
N THR A 141 -17.42 30.51 -9.70
CA THR A 141 -16.19 30.14 -8.97
C THR A 141 -16.47 29.58 -7.56
N ALA A 142 -17.68 29.69 -7.05
CA ALA A 142 -18.07 29.15 -5.75
C ALA A 142 -19.49 28.60 -5.78
N ILE A 143 -19.69 27.44 -5.15
CA ILE A 143 -21.01 26.82 -4.95
C ILE A 143 -21.24 26.65 -3.45
N VAL A 144 -22.37 27.11 -2.96
CA VAL A 144 -22.83 26.88 -1.60
C VAL A 144 -23.97 25.86 -1.64
N ILE A 145 -23.75 24.70 -1.03
CA ILE A 145 -24.75 23.63 -0.94
C ILE A 145 -25.46 23.72 0.38
N THR A 146 -26.75 24.05 0.38
CA THR A 146 -27.58 24.19 1.57
C THR A 146 -28.64 23.09 1.63
N GLY A 147 -29.13 22.80 2.84
CA GLY A 147 -30.19 21.83 3.06
C GLY A 147 -30.02 21.05 4.37
N PRO A 148 -30.97 20.15 4.70
CA PRO A 148 -30.88 19.35 5.92
C PRO A 148 -29.68 18.37 5.87
N ASN A 149 -29.16 17.96 7.06
CA ASN A 149 -27.99 17.05 7.11
C ASN A 149 -28.25 15.69 6.48
N THR A 150 -29.50 15.23 6.48
CA THR A 150 -29.93 14.01 5.77
C THR A 150 -30.02 14.16 4.25
N GLY A 151 -29.79 15.36 3.71
CA GLY A 151 -29.93 15.67 2.28
C GLY A 151 -28.75 15.29 1.40
N GLY A 152 -27.72 14.65 1.94
CA GLY A 152 -26.59 14.15 1.15
C GLY A 152 -25.54 15.20 0.75
N LYS A 153 -25.49 16.36 1.42
CA LYS A 153 -24.49 17.43 1.17
C LYS A 153 -23.06 16.91 1.20
N THR A 154 -22.66 16.26 2.29
CA THR A 154 -21.34 15.66 2.48
C THR A 154 -21.01 14.60 1.41
N ILE A 155 -22.00 13.77 1.05
CA ILE A 155 -21.83 12.77 -0.01
C ILE A 155 -21.59 13.46 -1.36
N MET A 156 -22.26 14.58 -1.62
CA MET A 156 -22.06 15.35 -2.84
C MET A 156 -20.65 15.92 -2.95
N LEU A 157 -20.12 16.51 -1.88
CA LEU A 157 -18.74 17.01 -1.81
C LEU A 157 -17.73 15.88 -1.99
N LYS A 158 -17.93 14.74 -1.29
CA LYS A 158 -17.10 13.53 -1.45
C LYS A 158 -17.16 12.99 -2.89
N THR A 159 -18.34 13.00 -3.51
CA THR A 159 -18.52 12.59 -4.91
C THR A 159 -17.73 13.48 -5.86
N LEU A 160 -17.84 14.78 -5.70
CA LEU A 160 -17.13 15.75 -6.53
C LEU A 160 -15.62 15.59 -6.42
N GLY A 161 -15.09 15.58 -5.18
CA GLY A 161 -13.66 15.44 -4.93
C GLY A 161 -13.11 14.12 -5.46
N LEU A 162 -13.78 13.00 -5.16
CA LEU A 162 -13.33 11.70 -5.62
C LEU A 162 -13.40 11.56 -7.15
N THR A 163 -14.47 12.05 -7.78
CA THR A 163 -14.62 12.04 -9.24
C THR A 163 -13.51 12.85 -9.91
N GLN A 164 -13.19 14.03 -9.36
CA GLN A 164 -12.12 14.87 -9.88
C GLN A 164 -10.75 14.20 -9.76
N VAL A 165 -10.43 13.61 -8.61
CA VAL A 165 -9.18 12.86 -8.40
C VAL A 165 -9.09 11.64 -9.32
N MET A 166 -10.19 10.89 -9.48
CA MET A 166 -10.26 9.76 -10.43
C MET A 166 -9.94 10.23 -11.85
N ALA A 167 -10.61 11.29 -12.32
CA ALA A 167 -10.41 11.81 -13.67
C ALA A 167 -8.97 12.29 -13.90
N GLN A 168 -8.39 13.06 -12.98
CA GLN A 168 -7.00 13.53 -13.08
C GLN A 168 -5.97 12.39 -13.00
N SER A 169 -6.33 11.28 -12.33
CA SER A 169 -5.53 10.05 -12.34
C SER A 169 -5.73 9.20 -13.61
N GLY A 170 -6.52 9.68 -14.56
CA GLY A 170 -6.82 8.99 -15.82
C GLY A 170 -7.74 7.78 -15.62
N LEU A 171 -8.56 7.77 -14.57
CA LEU A 171 -9.57 6.74 -14.34
C LEU A 171 -10.92 7.17 -14.92
N PRO A 172 -11.76 6.23 -15.42
CA PRO A 172 -13.14 6.50 -15.78
C PRO A 172 -13.95 6.93 -14.55
N ILE A 173 -14.98 7.75 -14.76
CA ILE A 173 -15.87 8.30 -13.73
C ILE A 173 -17.30 7.80 -13.89
N LEU A 174 -18.04 7.71 -12.80
CA LEU A 174 -19.45 7.34 -12.82
C LEU A 174 -20.31 8.58 -13.11
N ALA A 175 -20.38 8.94 -14.36
CA ALA A 175 -21.18 10.05 -14.88
C ALA A 175 -21.69 9.72 -16.28
N ASP A 176 -22.51 10.58 -16.86
CA ASP A 176 -22.96 10.40 -18.24
C ASP A 176 -21.97 10.98 -19.26
N ASN A 177 -22.08 10.51 -20.50
CA ASN A 177 -21.29 11.01 -21.62
C ASN A 177 -21.50 12.53 -21.81
N GLY A 178 -20.41 13.22 -22.14
CA GLY A 178 -20.41 14.69 -22.24
C GLY A 178 -19.95 15.38 -20.96
N SER A 179 -19.72 14.64 -19.87
CA SER A 179 -19.12 15.18 -18.66
C SER A 179 -17.71 15.70 -18.92
N ARG A 180 -17.38 16.85 -18.32
CA ARG A 180 -16.08 17.52 -18.43
C ARG A 180 -15.46 17.71 -17.06
N VAL A 181 -14.14 17.65 -17.02
CA VAL A 181 -13.35 17.92 -15.80
C VAL A 181 -12.21 18.86 -16.16
N GLY A 182 -11.98 19.85 -15.30
CA GLY A 182 -10.82 20.72 -15.38
C GLY A 182 -9.57 20.07 -14.77
N ILE A 183 -8.43 20.69 -14.99
CA ILE A 183 -7.18 20.33 -14.34
C ILE A 183 -6.93 21.29 -13.19
N PHE A 184 -6.81 20.77 -11.98
CA PHE A 184 -6.43 21.52 -10.79
C PHE A 184 -5.04 21.06 -10.34
N GLU A 185 -4.20 22.01 -9.97
CA GLU A 185 -2.86 21.70 -9.44
C GLU A 185 -2.96 21.02 -8.09
N GLU A 186 -3.91 21.47 -7.26
CA GLU A 186 -4.15 20.93 -5.94
C GLU A 186 -5.64 20.79 -5.66
N ILE A 187 -6.00 19.77 -4.88
CA ILE A 187 -7.36 19.53 -4.42
C ILE A 187 -7.32 19.44 -2.91
N PHE A 188 -7.90 20.44 -2.24
CA PHE A 188 -8.00 20.49 -0.81
C PHE A 188 -9.41 20.08 -0.37
N ALA A 189 -9.48 19.28 0.67
CA ALA A 189 -10.75 18.86 1.25
C ALA A 189 -10.68 18.92 2.77
N ASP A 190 -11.65 19.61 3.36
CA ASP A 190 -11.97 19.54 4.77
C ASP A 190 -13.40 19.02 4.89
N ILE A 191 -13.54 17.68 4.92
CA ILE A 191 -14.81 16.96 4.93
C ILE A 191 -14.75 15.96 6.08
N GLY A 192 -15.39 16.28 7.19
CA GLY A 192 -15.43 15.46 8.41
C GLY A 192 -16.81 14.88 8.70
N ASP A 193 -16.86 13.73 9.37
CA ASP A 193 -18.08 13.19 9.99
C ASP A 193 -18.06 13.51 11.50
N GLU A 194 -18.91 14.43 11.95
CA GLU A 194 -19.08 14.80 13.36
C GLU A 194 -19.89 13.77 14.19
N GLN A 195 -19.71 12.48 13.96
CA GLN A 195 -20.55 11.46 14.62
C GLN A 195 -20.12 11.04 16.03
N SER A 196 -19.21 11.73 16.71
CA SER A 196 -18.89 11.42 18.11
C SER A 196 -19.01 12.64 19.02
N ILE A 197 -20.04 12.65 19.86
CA ILE A 197 -20.37 13.70 20.85
C ILE A 197 -19.22 13.92 21.87
N GLU A 198 -18.32 12.95 22.06
CA GLU A 198 -17.20 13.01 23.01
C GLU A 198 -15.93 13.70 22.46
N GLN A 199 -15.90 14.07 21.18
CA GLN A 199 -14.72 14.66 20.52
C GLN A 199 -14.92 16.12 20.03
N SER A 200 -16.02 16.78 20.35
CA SER A 200 -16.42 18.05 19.72
C SER A 200 -15.40 19.21 19.85
N LEU A 201 -14.67 19.34 20.96
CA LEU A 201 -13.67 20.41 21.10
C LEU A 201 -12.35 20.12 20.39
N SER A 202 -11.95 18.85 20.29
CA SER A 202 -10.74 18.46 19.57
C SER A 202 -10.97 18.47 18.05
N THR A 203 -12.19 18.19 17.59
CA THR A 203 -12.58 18.24 16.18
C THR A 203 -12.62 19.67 15.65
N PHE A 204 -13.23 20.63 16.34
CA PHE A 204 -13.23 22.04 15.92
C PHE A 204 -11.81 22.58 15.76
N SER A 205 -10.94 22.36 16.75
CA SER A 205 -9.54 22.81 16.68
C SER A 205 -8.80 22.16 15.51
N SER A 206 -9.06 20.88 15.21
CA SER A 206 -8.41 20.19 14.09
C SER A 206 -8.91 20.71 12.73
N HIS A 207 -10.23 20.96 12.58
CA HIS A 207 -10.79 21.59 11.38
C HIS A 207 -10.21 22.98 11.16
N MET A 208 -10.17 23.82 12.21
CA MET A 208 -9.58 25.15 12.09
C MET A 208 -8.12 25.13 11.71
N THR A 209 -7.33 24.23 12.28
CA THR A 209 -5.92 24.07 11.92
C THR A 209 -5.79 23.66 10.46
N ASN A 210 -6.60 22.70 9.99
CA ASN A 210 -6.59 22.25 8.61
C ASN A 210 -6.99 23.37 7.63
N ILE A 211 -8.05 24.13 7.96
CA ILE A 211 -8.49 25.28 7.15
C ILE A 211 -7.40 26.35 7.06
N VAL A 212 -6.72 26.68 8.16
CA VAL A 212 -5.61 27.64 8.16
C VAL A 212 -4.47 27.15 7.29
N ASP A 213 -4.13 25.87 7.37
CA ASP A 213 -3.11 25.24 6.53
C ASP A 213 -3.50 25.27 5.04
N ILE A 214 -4.75 25.00 4.71
CA ILE A 214 -5.29 25.07 3.36
C ILE A 214 -5.20 26.51 2.83
N LEU A 215 -5.66 27.50 3.62
CA LEU A 215 -5.63 28.92 3.24
C LEU A 215 -4.19 29.42 2.98
N GLY A 216 -3.20 28.84 3.64
CA GLY A 216 -1.79 29.16 3.40
C GLY A 216 -1.23 28.57 2.09
N LYS A 217 -1.91 27.60 1.48
CA LYS A 217 -1.46 26.85 0.30
C LYS A 217 -2.32 27.06 -0.94
N VAL A 218 -3.62 27.37 -0.74
CA VAL A 218 -4.60 27.54 -1.82
C VAL A 218 -4.16 28.63 -2.80
N ASN A 219 -4.30 28.36 -4.10
CA ASN A 219 -4.03 29.28 -5.18
C ASN A 219 -5.19 29.27 -6.21
N GLN A 220 -5.06 30.04 -7.27
CA GLN A 220 -6.10 30.17 -8.32
C GLN A 220 -6.39 28.84 -9.05
N ASN A 221 -5.44 27.89 -8.98
CA ASN A 221 -5.52 26.60 -9.65
C ASN A 221 -5.93 25.47 -8.72
N SER A 222 -6.45 25.79 -7.52
CA SER A 222 -6.86 24.81 -6.52
C SER A 222 -8.37 24.60 -6.54
N LEU A 223 -8.80 23.37 -6.32
CA LEU A 223 -10.17 23.01 -5.98
C LEU A 223 -10.29 22.88 -4.46
N LEU A 224 -11.20 23.61 -3.87
CA LEU A 224 -11.44 23.61 -2.43
C LEU A 224 -12.83 23.04 -2.12
N LEU A 225 -12.88 22.04 -1.24
CA LEU A 225 -14.08 21.35 -0.80
C LEU A 225 -14.17 21.45 0.72
N LEU A 226 -15.13 22.23 1.20
CA LEU A 226 -15.33 22.47 2.62
C LEU A 226 -16.72 22.00 3.05
N ASP A 227 -16.80 21.22 4.11
CA ASP A 227 -18.05 20.81 4.72
C ASP A 227 -18.20 21.47 6.08
N GLU A 228 -19.42 21.91 6.41
CA GLU A 228 -19.81 22.45 7.71
C GLU A 228 -18.85 23.51 8.29
N LEU A 229 -18.46 24.53 7.49
CA LEU A 229 -17.64 25.65 7.96
C LEU A 229 -18.24 26.28 9.22
N GLY A 230 -17.44 26.35 10.29
CA GLY A 230 -17.87 26.93 11.56
C GLY A 230 -18.77 26.02 12.41
N ALA A 231 -18.95 24.75 12.08
CA ALA A 231 -19.60 23.80 12.96
C ALA A 231 -18.76 23.55 14.23
N GLY A 232 -19.45 23.33 15.37
CA GLY A 232 -18.78 23.06 16.65
C GLY A 232 -18.36 24.28 17.47
N THR A 233 -18.69 25.53 17.02
CA THR A 233 -18.52 26.75 17.78
C THR A 233 -19.87 27.47 17.99
N ASP A 234 -19.84 28.61 18.69
CA ASP A 234 -21.02 29.46 18.83
C ASP A 234 -21.56 29.88 17.45
N PRO A 235 -22.90 29.84 17.24
CA PRO A 235 -23.49 30.16 15.94
C PRO A 235 -23.15 31.55 15.39
N GLN A 236 -22.91 32.55 16.27
CA GLN A 236 -22.53 33.90 15.86
C GLN A 236 -21.06 33.97 15.44
N GLU A 237 -20.20 33.23 16.11
CA GLU A 237 -18.77 33.09 15.75
C GLU A 237 -18.60 32.27 14.46
N GLY A 238 -19.32 31.15 14.35
CA GLY A 238 -19.30 30.31 13.15
C GLY A 238 -19.82 31.02 11.90
N ALA A 239 -20.79 31.96 12.05
CA ALA A 239 -21.27 32.76 10.92
C ALA A 239 -20.33 33.90 10.52
N ALA A 240 -19.36 34.24 11.35
CA ALA A 240 -18.34 35.27 11.06
C ALA A 240 -17.12 34.72 10.35
N LEU A 241 -16.91 33.39 10.39
CA LEU A 241 -15.91 32.65 9.64
C LEU A 241 -16.32 32.46 8.17
#